data_5de13c34c697b6823e48bae6ba0ec3c0
#
_entry.id   5de13c34c697b6823e48bae6ba0ec3c0
#
_cell.length_a   1.000
_cell.length_b   1.000
_cell.length_c   1.000
_cell.angle_alpha   90.00
_cell.angle_beta   90.00
_cell.angle_gamma   90.00
#
_symmetry.space_group_name_H-M   'P 1'
#
loop_
_entity.id
_entity.type
_entity.pdbx_description
1 polymer ?
#
loop_
_entity_poly.entity_id
_entity_poly.type
_entity_poly.pdbx_seq_one_letter_code
_entity_poly.pdbx_strand_id
1 'polypeptide(L)'
;MLASGDKVPKLRLKSDDGGELALDGPGTRVVYFYPRDDTPGCTREAQAFTASYAEFKKAGAEVVGVSRDSIAAHCKFRDKYSLGIPLLSDPDLTAHRAFGAWGTKTMYGKKVEGVIRCTFIVRDGKVVHTFPSVKVDGHAEKVLAAIHALGGGGAAGAKAAAKPAKKASAPKPAKKASAAKPTKTGSATKPKKASAKRR
;
A
#
# COMPACT_ATOMS: atom_id res chain seq x y z
N MET A 1 -5.49 -11.41 -17.42
CA MET A 1 -6.04 -10.35 -16.55
C MET A 1 -7.55 -10.47 -16.64
N LEU A 2 -8.26 -10.44 -15.50
CA LEU A 2 -9.73 -10.50 -15.49
C LEU A 2 -10.32 -9.29 -16.23
N ALA A 3 -11.38 -9.54 -16.96
CA ALA A 3 -12.15 -8.55 -17.72
C ALA A 3 -13.49 -8.25 -17.04
N SER A 4 -14.16 -7.20 -17.49
CA SER A 4 -15.52 -6.89 -17.04
C SER A 4 -16.46 -8.04 -17.38
N GLY A 5 -17.24 -8.49 -16.40
CA GLY A 5 -18.14 -9.65 -16.46
C GLY A 5 -17.58 -10.93 -15.86
N ASP A 6 -16.26 -11.04 -15.69
CA ASP A 6 -15.62 -12.22 -15.11
C ASP A 6 -15.96 -12.37 -13.62
N LYS A 7 -16.12 -13.62 -13.19
CA LYS A 7 -16.27 -13.94 -11.77
C LYS A 7 -14.93 -13.84 -11.05
N VAL A 8 -14.94 -13.22 -9.90
CA VAL A 8 -13.77 -13.19 -9.01
C VAL A 8 -13.63 -14.57 -8.35
N PRO A 9 -12.44 -15.17 -8.37
CA PRO A 9 -12.18 -16.42 -7.65
C PRO A 9 -12.43 -16.26 -6.16
N LYS A 10 -12.88 -17.33 -5.49
CA LYS A 10 -13.07 -17.37 -4.04
C LYS A 10 -11.70 -17.33 -3.35
N LEU A 11 -11.27 -16.14 -2.98
CA LEU A 11 -9.98 -15.91 -2.35
C LEU A 11 -10.16 -15.09 -1.09
N ARG A 12 -9.48 -15.51 -0.02
CA ARG A 12 -9.36 -14.76 1.23
C ARG A 12 -7.91 -14.39 1.44
N LEU A 13 -7.67 -13.14 1.75
CA LEU A 13 -6.33 -12.63 2.05
C LEU A 13 -6.32 -12.03 3.45
N LYS A 14 -5.19 -12.19 4.12
CA LYS A 14 -4.95 -11.57 5.44
C LYS A 14 -4.75 -10.08 5.26
N SER A 15 -5.38 -9.31 6.15
CA SER A 15 -5.30 -7.85 6.21
C SER A 15 -4.37 -7.40 7.32
N ASP A 16 -3.81 -6.22 7.15
CA ASP A 16 -2.93 -5.55 8.10
C ASP A 16 -3.61 -5.14 9.43
N ASP A 17 -4.94 -5.18 9.48
CA ASP A 17 -5.74 -5.00 10.71
C ASP A 17 -5.91 -6.29 11.54
N GLY A 18 -5.33 -7.40 11.07
CA GLY A 18 -5.41 -8.72 11.71
C GLY A 18 -6.63 -9.56 11.28
N GLY A 19 -7.46 -9.04 10.36
CA GLY A 19 -8.59 -9.77 9.79
C GLY A 19 -8.23 -10.54 8.52
N GLU A 20 -9.25 -11.15 7.93
CA GLU A 20 -9.22 -11.71 6.57
C GLU A 20 -10.34 -11.11 5.74
N LEU A 21 -10.06 -10.82 4.48
CA LEU A 21 -11.03 -10.25 3.57
C LEU A 21 -11.21 -11.14 2.33
N ALA A 22 -12.47 -11.45 2.04
CA ALA A 22 -12.84 -12.19 0.82
C ALA A 22 -12.96 -11.22 -0.36
N LEU A 23 -12.23 -11.47 -1.44
CA LEU A 23 -12.23 -10.59 -2.62
C LEU A 23 -13.52 -10.74 -3.44
N ASP A 24 -14.23 -11.87 -3.34
CA ASP A 24 -15.49 -12.19 -3.98
C ASP A 24 -16.74 -11.86 -3.12
N GLY A 25 -16.56 -11.14 -2.02
CA GLY A 25 -17.62 -10.78 -1.09
C GLY A 25 -18.70 -9.86 -1.69
N PRO A 26 -19.82 -9.69 -0.97
CA PRO A 26 -20.92 -8.83 -1.40
C PRO A 26 -20.53 -7.36 -1.39
N GLY A 27 -21.30 -6.55 -2.14
CA GLY A 27 -21.09 -5.10 -2.25
C GLY A 27 -20.06 -4.72 -3.30
N THR A 28 -19.72 -3.43 -3.34
CA THR A 28 -18.72 -2.91 -4.29
C THR A 28 -17.37 -2.77 -3.62
N ARG A 29 -16.34 -3.30 -4.28
CA ARG A 29 -14.95 -3.24 -3.79
C ARG A 29 -14.01 -2.82 -4.90
N VAL A 30 -13.11 -1.90 -4.58
CA VAL A 30 -11.97 -1.53 -5.40
C VAL A 30 -10.77 -2.34 -4.92
N VAL A 31 -10.24 -3.21 -5.79
CA VAL A 31 -9.04 -4.02 -5.50
C VAL A 31 -7.92 -3.49 -6.38
N TYR A 32 -6.93 -2.81 -5.79
CA TYR A 32 -5.77 -2.35 -6.54
C TYR A 32 -4.52 -3.16 -6.20
N PHE A 33 -3.82 -3.61 -7.23
CA PHE A 33 -2.57 -4.37 -7.12
C PHE A 33 -1.38 -3.44 -7.34
N TYR A 34 -0.41 -3.49 -6.42
CA TYR A 34 0.78 -2.66 -6.49
C TYR A 34 2.05 -3.47 -6.17
N PRO A 35 3.22 -3.06 -6.73
CA PRO A 35 4.44 -3.87 -6.67
C PRO A 35 5.04 -4.07 -5.29
N ARG A 36 5.08 -3.03 -4.45
CA ARG A 36 5.79 -3.06 -3.17
C ARG A 36 5.46 -1.87 -2.28
N ASP A 37 5.37 -2.13 -0.97
CA ASP A 37 5.25 -1.11 0.07
C ASP A 37 6.42 -0.13 0.06
N ASP A 38 6.15 1.07 0.56
CA ASP A 38 7.14 2.11 0.82
C ASP A 38 8.01 2.50 -0.41
N THR A 39 7.44 2.37 -1.62
CA THR A 39 8.05 2.90 -2.84
C THR A 39 7.31 4.17 -3.28
N PRO A 40 8.00 5.14 -3.94
CA PRO A 40 7.42 6.47 -4.21
C PRO A 40 6.08 6.43 -4.95
N GLY A 41 5.93 5.56 -5.94
CA GLY A 41 4.69 5.43 -6.70
C GLY A 41 3.58 4.76 -5.90
N CYS A 42 3.88 3.67 -5.18
CA CYS A 42 2.89 2.96 -4.38
C CYS A 42 2.42 3.80 -3.18
N THR A 43 3.34 4.57 -2.57
CA THR A 43 2.99 5.48 -1.49
C THR A 43 2.03 6.57 -1.95
N ARG A 44 2.31 7.22 -3.09
CA ARG A 44 1.39 8.24 -3.65
C ARG A 44 0.02 7.67 -3.98
N GLU A 45 -0.04 6.46 -4.53
CA GLU A 45 -1.29 5.79 -4.85
C GLU A 45 -2.12 5.47 -3.59
N ALA A 46 -1.48 4.87 -2.57
CA ALA A 46 -2.12 4.56 -1.29
C ALA A 46 -2.61 5.82 -0.56
N GLN A 47 -1.84 6.91 -0.60
CA GLN A 47 -2.24 8.21 -0.03
C GLN A 47 -3.41 8.84 -0.79
N ALA A 48 -3.44 8.76 -2.14
CA ALA A 48 -4.55 9.25 -2.95
C ALA A 48 -5.85 8.50 -2.64
N PHE A 49 -5.80 7.16 -2.56
CA PHE A 49 -6.95 6.35 -2.14
C PHE A 49 -7.36 6.66 -0.69
N THR A 50 -6.41 6.85 0.21
CA THR A 50 -6.69 7.24 1.61
C THR A 50 -7.40 8.59 1.69
N ALA A 51 -6.93 9.59 0.94
CA ALA A 51 -7.54 10.92 0.91
C ALA A 51 -9.00 10.89 0.41
N SER A 52 -9.28 10.05 -0.59
CA SER A 52 -10.61 9.90 -1.17
C SER A 52 -11.46 8.81 -0.51
N TYR A 53 -10.96 8.14 0.52
CA TYR A 53 -11.61 6.94 1.08
C TYR A 53 -13.01 7.21 1.64
N ALA A 54 -13.22 8.37 2.24
CA ALA A 54 -14.54 8.78 2.73
C ALA A 54 -15.57 8.90 1.58
N GLU A 55 -15.14 9.34 0.40
CA GLU A 55 -15.99 9.47 -0.79
C GLU A 55 -16.31 8.10 -1.38
N PHE A 56 -15.32 7.18 -1.43
CA PHE A 56 -15.55 5.78 -1.80
C PHE A 56 -16.59 5.13 -0.89
N LYS A 57 -16.48 5.31 0.42
CA LYS A 57 -17.48 4.80 1.38
C LYS A 57 -18.87 5.39 1.17
N LYS A 58 -18.97 6.69 0.90
CA LYS A 58 -20.26 7.34 0.57
C LYS A 58 -20.85 6.76 -0.71
N ALA A 59 -20.03 6.40 -1.69
CA ALA A 59 -20.45 5.73 -2.91
C ALA A 59 -20.73 4.21 -2.69
N GLY A 60 -20.67 3.71 -1.46
CA GLY A 60 -20.91 2.31 -1.13
C GLY A 60 -19.80 1.36 -1.58
N ALA A 61 -18.59 1.86 -1.75
CA ALA A 61 -17.44 1.09 -2.19
C ALA A 61 -16.35 1.03 -1.11
N GLU A 62 -15.76 -0.15 -0.94
CA GLU A 62 -14.56 -0.36 -0.11
C GLU A 62 -13.33 -0.39 -1.00
N VAL A 63 -12.23 0.24 -0.55
CA VAL A 63 -10.96 0.22 -1.27
C VAL A 63 -9.97 -0.63 -0.51
N VAL A 64 -9.29 -1.56 -1.19
CA VAL A 64 -8.27 -2.45 -0.61
C VAL A 64 -7.05 -2.52 -1.52
N GLY A 65 -5.87 -2.43 -0.91
CA GLY A 65 -4.60 -2.63 -1.61
C GLY A 65 -4.11 -4.06 -1.48
N VAL A 66 -3.55 -4.61 -2.54
CA VAL A 66 -2.98 -5.98 -2.53
C VAL A 66 -1.54 -5.92 -3.01
N SER A 67 -0.63 -6.42 -2.20
CA SER A 67 0.75 -6.65 -2.60
C SER A 67 1.28 -7.98 -2.05
N ARG A 68 2.50 -8.34 -2.47
CA ARG A 68 3.18 -9.54 -1.97
C ARG A 68 3.96 -9.29 -0.67
N ASP A 69 3.88 -8.10 -0.12
CA ASP A 69 4.56 -7.78 1.13
C ASP A 69 3.86 -8.48 2.32
N SER A 70 4.61 -8.69 3.39
CA SER A 70 4.10 -9.33 4.60
C SER A 70 3.19 -8.38 5.40
N ILE A 71 2.32 -8.94 6.23
CA ILE A 71 1.48 -8.17 7.15
C ILE A 71 2.31 -7.19 7.99
N ALA A 72 3.47 -7.61 8.49
CA ALA A 72 4.35 -6.74 9.28
C ALA A 72 4.89 -5.55 8.45
N ALA A 73 5.11 -5.72 7.14
CA ALA A 73 5.50 -4.64 6.25
C ALA A 73 4.31 -3.69 6.01
N HIS A 74 3.12 -4.23 5.77
CA HIS A 74 1.88 -3.45 5.63
C HIS A 74 1.58 -2.60 6.87
N CYS A 75 1.71 -3.16 8.07
CA CYS A 75 1.54 -2.39 9.31
C CYS A 75 2.51 -1.19 9.37
N LYS A 76 3.79 -1.42 9.08
CA LYS A 76 4.80 -0.34 9.05
C LYS A 76 4.49 0.72 7.99
N PHE A 77 4.07 0.27 6.80
CA PHE A 77 3.72 1.15 5.69
C PHE A 77 2.49 1.99 6.03
N ARG A 78 1.43 1.37 6.55
CA ARG A 78 0.23 2.05 7.03
C ARG A 78 0.56 3.10 8.10
N ASP A 79 1.31 2.71 9.13
CA ASP A 79 1.63 3.59 10.26
C ASP A 79 2.51 4.75 9.83
N LYS A 80 3.51 4.50 8.97
CA LYS A 80 4.43 5.52 8.44
C LYS A 80 3.71 6.63 7.66
N TYR A 81 2.69 6.26 6.89
CA TYR A 81 2.00 7.19 5.98
C TYR A 81 0.56 7.47 6.40
N SER A 82 0.13 7.00 7.58
CA SER A 82 -1.22 7.16 8.12
C SER A 82 -2.31 6.73 7.12
N LEU A 83 -2.10 5.57 6.49
CA LEU A 83 -3.03 5.05 5.49
C LEU A 83 -4.34 4.60 6.15
N GLY A 84 -5.46 5.04 5.60
CA GLY A 84 -6.80 4.71 6.10
C GLY A 84 -7.49 3.56 5.38
N ILE A 85 -6.82 2.93 4.43
CA ILE A 85 -7.33 1.81 3.63
C ILE A 85 -6.70 0.49 4.07
N PRO A 86 -7.42 -0.64 4.07
CA PRO A 86 -6.87 -1.96 4.36
C PRO A 86 -5.84 -2.39 3.30
N LEU A 87 -4.76 -3.03 3.76
CA LEU A 87 -3.72 -3.62 2.92
C LEU A 87 -3.72 -5.14 3.10
N LEU A 88 -3.78 -5.86 1.98
CA LEU A 88 -3.90 -7.31 1.96
C LEU A 88 -2.61 -7.95 1.47
N SER A 89 -2.14 -8.95 2.22
CA SER A 89 -0.90 -9.68 1.93
C SER A 89 -1.17 -10.90 1.06
N ASP A 90 -0.49 -10.98 -0.08
CA ASP A 90 -0.52 -12.11 -1.03
C ASP A 90 0.90 -12.58 -1.37
N PRO A 91 1.67 -13.12 -0.40
CA PRO A 91 3.06 -13.51 -0.60
C PRO A 91 3.21 -14.65 -1.62
N ASP A 92 2.21 -15.51 -1.73
CA ASP A 92 2.19 -16.65 -2.64
C ASP A 92 1.72 -16.29 -4.05
N LEU A 93 1.39 -15.03 -4.30
CA LEU A 93 0.88 -14.51 -5.58
C LEU A 93 -0.41 -15.19 -6.07
N THR A 94 -1.19 -15.75 -5.16
CA THR A 94 -2.44 -16.46 -5.50
C THR A 94 -3.47 -15.50 -6.10
N ALA A 95 -3.72 -14.38 -5.44
CA ALA A 95 -4.62 -13.35 -5.95
C ALA A 95 -4.01 -12.64 -7.16
N HIS A 96 -2.71 -12.31 -7.13
CA HIS A 96 -2.06 -11.68 -8.28
C HIS A 96 -2.19 -12.51 -9.56
N ARG A 97 -1.99 -13.83 -9.49
CA ARG A 97 -2.16 -14.72 -10.65
C ARG A 97 -3.61 -14.86 -11.06
N ALA A 98 -4.52 -15.04 -10.11
CA ALA A 98 -5.94 -15.20 -10.37
C ALA A 98 -6.56 -13.98 -11.07
N PHE A 99 -6.16 -12.77 -10.69
CA PHE A 99 -6.58 -11.53 -11.33
C PHE A 99 -5.77 -11.19 -12.59
N GLY A 100 -4.66 -11.89 -12.85
CA GLY A 100 -3.75 -11.57 -13.94
C GLY A 100 -2.92 -10.32 -13.69
N ALA A 101 -2.72 -9.98 -12.41
CA ALA A 101 -1.87 -8.87 -11.95
C ALA A 101 -0.39 -9.25 -11.83
N TRP A 102 -0.03 -10.45 -12.25
CA TRP A 102 1.35 -10.96 -12.34
C TRP A 102 1.68 -11.31 -13.78
N GLY A 103 2.83 -10.88 -14.26
CA GLY A 103 3.28 -11.20 -15.63
C GLY A 103 4.55 -10.48 -16.02
N THR A 104 4.91 -10.67 -17.29
CA THR A 104 6.09 -10.04 -17.87
C THR A 104 5.84 -8.56 -18.15
N LYS A 105 6.72 -7.72 -17.65
CA LYS A 105 6.74 -6.27 -17.92
C LYS A 105 8.12 -5.84 -18.39
N THR A 106 8.18 -4.79 -19.21
CA THR A 106 9.45 -4.21 -19.63
C THR A 106 9.89 -3.15 -18.63
N MET A 107 11.06 -3.34 -18.02
CA MET A 107 11.71 -2.35 -17.16
C MET A 107 13.13 -2.11 -17.67
N TYR A 108 13.46 -0.86 -17.96
CA TYR A 108 14.79 -0.46 -18.47
C TYR A 108 15.23 -1.30 -19.69
N GLY A 109 14.29 -1.56 -20.63
CA GLY A 109 14.56 -2.35 -21.83
C GLY A 109 14.67 -3.87 -21.64
N LYS A 110 14.55 -4.37 -20.42
CA LYS A 110 14.59 -5.82 -20.11
C LYS A 110 13.19 -6.33 -19.76
N LYS A 111 12.86 -7.52 -20.24
CA LYS A 111 11.64 -8.24 -19.83
C LYS A 111 11.89 -8.85 -18.44
N VAL A 112 11.08 -8.47 -17.47
CA VAL A 112 11.11 -8.99 -16.10
C VAL A 112 9.71 -9.44 -15.68
N GLU A 113 9.62 -10.52 -14.93
CA GLU A 113 8.35 -10.91 -14.30
C GLU A 113 8.13 -10.08 -13.04
N GLY A 114 6.89 -9.71 -12.81
CA GLY A 114 6.55 -8.94 -11.62
C GLY A 114 5.09 -8.53 -11.58
N VAL A 115 4.75 -7.86 -10.49
CA VAL A 115 3.41 -7.29 -10.29
C VAL A 115 3.14 -6.22 -11.34
N ILE A 116 2.01 -6.36 -12.03
CA ILE A 116 1.45 -5.37 -12.93
C ILE A 116 0.53 -4.49 -12.10
N ARG A 117 0.79 -3.17 -12.10
CA ARG A 117 -0.10 -2.21 -11.42
C ARG A 117 -1.42 -2.13 -12.17
N CYS A 118 -2.48 -2.61 -11.53
CA CYS A 118 -3.82 -2.63 -12.10
C CYS A 118 -4.85 -2.50 -10.98
N THR A 119 -6.07 -2.10 -11.36
CA THR A 119 -7.17 -1.93 -10.41
C THR A 119 -8.44 -2.53 -10.99
N PHE A 120 -9.20 -3.18 -10.14
CA PHE A 120 -10.48 -3.81 -10.47
C PHE A 120 -11.57 -3.22 -9.60
N ILE A 121 -12.72 -2.93 -10.19
CA ILE A 121 -13.94 -2.68 -9.45
C ILE A 121 -14.74 -3.99 -9.49
N VAL A 122 -14.95 -4.57 -8.31
CA VAL A 122 -15.68 -5.80 -8.11
C VAL A 122 -17.02 -5.47 -7.46
N ARG A 123 -18.11 -6.04 -7.97
CA ARG A 123 -19.44 -5.94 -7.37
C ARG A 123 -20.05 -7.33 -7.26
N ASP A 124 -20.43 -7.72 -6.05
CA ASP A 124 -21.07 -9.02 -5.75
C ASP A 124 -20.32 -10.21 -6.39
N GLY A 125 -18.99 -10.22 -6.25
CA GLY A 125 -18.13 -11.27 -6.77
C GLY A 125 -17.91 -11.27 -8.27
N LYS A 126 -18.25 -10.19 -8.98
CA LYS A 126 -17.97 -10.02 -10.41
C LYS A 126 -17.16 -8.75 -10.66
N VAL A 127 -16.24 -8.81 -11.59
CA VAL A 127 -15.53 -7.63 -12.09
C VAL A 127 -16.49 -6.80 -12.94
N VAL A 128 -16.73 -5.55 -12.57
CA VAL A 128 -17.58 -4.62 -13.34
C VAL A 128 -16.74 -3.60 -14.11
N HIS A 129 -15.50 -3.36 -13.71
CA HIS A 129 -14.57 -2.51 -14.46
C HIS A 129 -13.12 -2.87 -14.16
N THR A 130 -12.21 -2.70 -15.13
CA THR A 130 -10.79 -3.01 -15.02
C THR A 130 -9.94 -1.88 -15.55
N PHE A 131 -8.92 -1.50 -14.77
CA PHE A 131 -7.84 -0.59 -15.18
C PHE A 131 -6.56 -1.41 -15.34
N PRO A 132 -6.21 -1.89 -16.56
CA PRO A 132 -5.14 -2.88 -16.76
C PRO A 132 -3.73 -2.29 -16.64
N SER A 133 -3.60 -0.97 -16.76
CA SER A 133 -2.34 -0.25 -16.62
C SER A 133 -2.60 1.09 -15.95
N VAL A 134 -2.07 1.25 -14.74
CA VAL A 134 -2.35 2.39 -13.89
C VAL A 134 -1.19 3.39 -13.92
N LYS A 135 -1.51 4.64 -14.26
CA LYS A 135 -0.70 5.82 -13.93
C LYS A 135 -1.21 6.35 -12.60
N VAL A 136 -0.31 6.49 -11.63
CA VAL A 136 -0.67 6.81 -10.24
C VAL A 136 -1.40 8.14 -10.12
N ASP A 137 -0.92 9.16 -10.86
CA ASP A 137 -1.47 10.52 -10.75
C ASP A 137 -2.91 10.57 -11.30
N GLY A 138 -3.85 11.02 -10.46
CA GLY A 138 -5.27 11.12 -10.80
C GLY A 138 -6.00 9.76 -10.91
N HIS A 139 -5.40 8.67 -10.38
CA HIS A 139 -6.01 7.35 -10.49
C HIS A 139 -7.20 7.17 -9.56
N ALA A 140 -7.10 7.59 -8.31
CA ALA A 140 -8.16 7.46 -7.33
C ALA A 140 -9.45 8.18 -7.79
N GLU A 141 -9.31 9.38 -8.35
CA GLU A 141 -10.42 10.16 -8.90
C GLU A 141 -11.09 9.46 -10.10
N LYS A 142 -10.29 8.85 -10.98
CA LYS A 142 -10.81 8.08 -12.12
C LYS A 142 -11.58 6.85 -11.68
N VAL A 143 -11.10 6.15 -10.66
CA VAL A 143 -11.78 4.99 -10.09
C VAL A 143 -13.09 5.41 -9.43
N LEU A 144 -13.08 6.52 -8.66
CA LEU A 144 -14.29 7.06 -8.05
C LEU A 144 -15.32 7.48 -9.10
N ALA A 145 -14.90 8.16 -10.15
CA ALA A 145 -15.78 8.53 -11.28
C ALA A 145 -16.39 7.30 -11.96
N ALA A 146 -15.60 6.24 -12.12
CA ALA A 146 -16.11 4.98 -12.67
C ALA A 146 -17.18 4.34 -11.77
N ILE A 147 -17.01 4.39 -10.43
CA ILE A 147 -18.03 3.89 -9.49
C ILE A 147 -19.31 4.70 -9.59
N HIS A 148 -19.24 6.02 -9.69
CA HIS A 148 -20.41 6.88 -9.89
C HIS A 148 -21.12 6.57 -11.22
N ALA A 149 -20.36 6.36 -12.29
CA ALA A 149 -20.91 6.00 -13.61
C ALA A 149 -21.60 4.62 -13.60
N LEU A 150 -21.15 3.69 -12.75
CA LEU A 150 -21.77 2.39 -12.54
C LEU A 150 -23.00 2.42 -11.62
N GLY A 151 -23.48 3.60 -11.21
CA GLY A 151 -24.70 3.80 -10.44
C GLY A 151 -24.53 3.66 -8.93
N GLY A 152 -23.37 3.97 -8.38
CA GLY A 152 -23.08 3.82 -6.94
C GLY A 152 -23.30 2.40 -6.43
N GLY A 153 -22.44 1.87 -5.57
CA GLY A 153 -22.70 0.58 -4.94
C GLY A 153 -23.86 0.71 -3.95
N GLY A 154 -24.90 -0.08 -4.12
CA GLY A 154 -25.91 -0.23 -3.09
C GLY A 154 -25.26 -0.57 -1.74
N ALA A 155 -25.63 0.13 -0.69
CA ALA A 155 -25.15 -0.10 0.66
C ALA A 155 -25.52 -1.51 1.13
N ALA A 156 -24.58 -2.45 1.01
CA ALA A 156 -24.71 -3.75 1.64
C ALA A 156 -23.34 -4.23 2.10
N GLY A 157 -23.10 -4.17 3.41
CA GLY A 157 -22.06 -4.96 4.05
C GLY A 157 -20.97 -4.23 4.82
N ALA A 158 -21.26 -3.11 5.48
CA ALA A 158 -20.42 -2.63 6.57
C ALA A 158 -20.74 -3.41 7.85
N LYS A 159 -20.23 -4.62 7.97
CA LYS A 159 -20.09 -5.34 9.25
C LYS A 159 -18.76 -6.08 9.26
N ALA A 160 -17.70 -5.35 9.43
CA ALA A 160 -16.50 -5.84 10.04
C ALA A 160 -16.05 -4.77 11.04
N ALA A 161 -16.03 -5.15 12.31
CA ALA A 161 -15.86 -4.31 13.46
C ALA A 161 -14.53 -3.54 13.41
N ALA A 162 -14.56 -2.28 13.09
CA ALA A 162 -13.49 -1.38 13.49
C ALA A 162 -13.73 -0.98 14.95
N LYS A 163 -13.09 -1.66 15.88
CA LYS A 163 -12.91 -1.18 17.25
C LYS A 163 -12.08 0.10 17.15
N PRO A 164 -12.50 1.24 17.72
CA PRO A 164 -11.72 2.46 17.62
C PRO A 164 -10.43 2.29 18.41
N ALA A 165 -9.30 2.37 17.72
CA ALA A 165 -8.00 2.48 18.34
C ALA A 165 -7.97 3.79 19.16
N LYS A 166 -7.70 3.65 20.46
CA LYS A 166 -7.49 4.72 21.43
C LYS A 166 -6.57 5.79 20.85
N LYS A 167 -7.05 7.03 20.89
CA LYS A 167 -6.31 8.25 20.69
C LYS A 167 -4.99 8.19 21.49
N ALA A 168 -3.89 7.94 20.81
CA ALA A 168 -2.57 8.19 21.37
C ALA A 168 -2.27 9.68 21.16
N SER A 169 -2.16 10.39 22.27
CA SER A 169 -1.80 11.81 22.37
C SER A 169 -0.45 12.06 21.71
N ALA A 170 -0.41 13.10 20.87
CA ALA A 170 0.81 13.63 20.27
C ALA A 170 1.86 13.99 21.34
N PRO A 171 3.15 13.66 21.15
CA PRO A 171 4.21 14.23 21.98
C PRO A 171 4.48 15.67 21.56
N LYS A 172 4.38 16.57 22.54
CA LYS A 172 4.71 17.99 22.51
C LYS A 172 6.18 18.19 22.14
N PRO A 173 6.54 19.19 21.32
CA PRO A 173 7.94 19.44 20.99
C PRO A 173 8.69 19.98 22.19
N ALA A 174 9.79 19.32 22.56
CA ALA A 174 10.70 19.78 23.58
C ALA A 174 11.47 21.00 23.09
N LYS A 175 11.48 22.06 23.92
CA LYS A 175 12.18 23.32 23.75
C LYS A 175 13.70 23.10 23.69
N LYS A 176 14.33 23.85 22.77
CA LYS A 176 15.75 24.13 22.73
C LYS A 176 16.26 24.61 24.11
N ALA A 177 17.33 24.02 24.58
CA ALA A 177 18.22 24.63 25.58
C ALA A 177 19.60 24.80 24.95
N SER A 178 20.02 26.02 25.01
CA SER A 178 21.17 26.80 24.67
C SER A 178 22.52 26.26 25.21
N ALA A 179 23.49 26.34 24.31
CA ALA A 179 24.89 26.72 24.46
C ALA A 179 25.65 26.45 25.77
N ALA A 180 26.78 25.77 25.66
CA ALA A 180 28.00 26.14 26.33
C ALA A 180 29.21 25.75 25.45
N LYS A 181 30.11 26.71 25.33
CA LYS A 181 31.34 26.82 24.51
C LYS A 181 32.54 26.19 25.21
N PRO A 182 33.67 25.98 24.53
CA PRO A 182 34.69 25.00 24.87
C PRO A 182 35.83 25.57 25.74
N THR A 183 36.56 24.71 26.45
CA THR A 183 37.89 25.02 26.95
C THR A 183 38.95 24.11 26.33
N LYS A 184 39.93 24.76 25.74
CA LYS A 184 41.20 24.23 25.28
C LYS A 184 42.09 23.86 26.48
N THR A 185 42.85 22.79 26.35
CA THR A 185 44.25 22.57 26.78
C THR A 185 44.55 21.14 26.32
N GLY A 186 45.52 20.81 25.55
CA GLY A 186 46.88 21.22 25.47
C GLY A 186 47.77 19.98 25.53
N SER A 187 48.71 19.88 24.59
CA SER A 187 49.97 19.12 24.63
C SER A 187 50.02 17.72 24.02
N ALA A 188 50.49 17.66 22.85
CA ALA A 188 51.69 17.07 22.26
C ALA A 188 52.27 15.80 22.94
N THR A 189 52.40 14.74 22.16
CA THR A 189 53.71 14.09 21.90
C THR A 189 53.59 13.04 20.83
N LYS A 190 54.39 13.23 19.76
CA LYS A 190 54.85 12.18 18.85
C LYS A 190 56.22 11.75 19.39
N PRO A 191 56.72 10.49 19.27
CA PRO A 191 57.45 10.18 18.10
C PRO A 191 57.54 8.67 17.66
N LYS A 192 58.04 8.56 16.43
CA LYS A 192 59.04 7.64 15.84
C LYS A 192 58.66 6.22 15.37
N LYS A 193 58.84 6.14 14.07
CA LYS A 193 59.41 5.11 13.19
C LYS A 193 60.15 3.94 13.77
N ALA A 194 59.93 2.73 13.21
CA ALA A 194 60.91 1.72 12.74
C ALA A 194 60.12 0.72 11.88
N SER A 195 60.34 0.55 10.69
CA SER A 195 61.19 -0.05 9.68
C SER A 195 61.89 -1.33 10.11
N ALA A 196 61.53 -2.44 9.37
CA ALA A 196 62.35 -3.60 8.90
C ALA A 196 61.34 -4.66 8.40
N LYS A 197 61.28 -5.03 7.14
CA LYS A 197 62.14 -5.71 6.13
C LYS A 197 62.39 -7.19 6.44
N ARG A 198 62.06 -8.02 5.40
CA ARG A 198 62.49 -9.40 5.08
C ARG A 198 61.77 -10.55 5.82
N ARG A 199 61.28 -11.58 5.17
CA ARG A 199 61.68 -12.35 3.94
C ARG A 199 60.45 -12.83 3.20
#